data_dd67dcc4e3dd4066fb23e9d021c469ae
#
_entry.id   dd67dcc4e3dd4066fb23e9d021c469ae
#
_cell.length_a   1.000
_cell.length_b   1.000
_cell.length_c   1.000
_cell.angle_alpha   90.00
_cell.angle_beta   90.00
_cell.angle_gamma   90.00
#
_symmetry.space_group_name_H-M   'P 1'
#
loop_
_entity.id
_entity.type
_entity.pdbx_description
1 polymer ?
#
loop_
_entity_poly.entity_id
_entity_poly.type
_entity_poly.pdbx_seq_one_letter_code
_entity_poly.pdbx_strand_id
1 'polypeptide(L)' 'MTRVRTIDQMYQELKADDPACALTKSGLRRLVSSGVIPAAKVGNKFLVSREAVERYLEAAV' A
#
# COMPACT_ATOMS: atom_id res chain seq x y z
N MET A 1 10.26 -3.61 -14.07
CA MET A 1 10.01 -4.65 -13.05
C MET A 1 9.16 -4.06 -11.94
N THR A 2 8.04 -4.67 -11.61
CA THR A 2 7.13 -4.16 -10.59
C THR A 2 7.71 -4.44 -9.21
N ARG A 3 7.79 -3.40 -8.39
CA ARG A 3 8.24 -3.55 -7.01
C ARG A 3 7.05 -3.94 -6.14
N VAL A 4 7.11 -5.13 -5.58
CA VAL A 4 6.05 -5.65 -4.75
C VAL A 4 6.56 -5.75 -3.31
N ARG A 5 5.75 -5.25 -2.38
CA ARG A 5 6.10 -5.22 -0.97
C ARG A 5 4.94 -5.72 -0.13
N THR A 6 5.25 -6.19 1.07
CA THR A 6 4.20 -6.49 2.05
C THR A 6 3.59 -5.18 2.52
N ILE A 7 2.42 -5.27 3.17
CA ILE A 7 1.75 -4.08 3.69
C ILE A 7 2.66 -3.33 4.67
N ASP A 8 3.33 -4.07 5.56
CA ASP A 8 4.24 -3.45 6.53
C ASP A 8 5.36 -2.69 5.85
N GLN A 9 6.01 -3.33 4.88
CA GLN A 9 7.11 -2.71 4.14
C GLN A 9 6.64 -1.51 3.34
N MET A 10 5.47 -1.62 2.72
CA MET A 10 4.91 -0.52 1.95
C MET A 10 4.60 0.68 2.85
N TYR A 11 4.02 0.42 4.02
CA TYR A 11 3.72 1.48 4.98
C TYR A 11 5.00 2.19 5.42
N GLN A 12 6.06 1.43 5.71
CA GLN A 12 7.33 2.00 6.12
C GLN A 12 7.96 2.86 5.04
N GLU A 13 7.89 2.42 3.79
CA GLU A 13 8.41 3.19 2.66
C GLU A 13 7.63 4.50 2.48
N LEU A 14 6.32 4.44 2.56
CA LEU A 14 5.48 5.63 2.42
C LEU A 14 5.76 6.62 3.54
N LYS A 15 5.94 6.12 4.76
CA LYS A 15 6.24 6.96 5.91
C LYS A 15 7.61 7.61 5.79
N ALA A 16 8.58 6.89 5.23
CA ALA A 16 9.93 7.40 5.04
C ALA A 16 9.94 8.50 3.97
N ASP A 17 9.17 8.31 2.89
CA ASP A 17 9.09 9.28 1.82
C ASP A 17 8.29 10.53 2.23
N ASP A 18 7.25 10.33 3.02
CA ASP A 18 6.38 11.42 3.46
C ASP A 18 5.99 11.19 4.93
N PRO A 19 6.77 11.71 5.87
CA PRO A 19 6.46 11.56 7.30
C PRO A 19 5.13 12.15 7.71
N ALA A 20 4.59 13.07 6.92
CA ALA A 20 3.30 13.69 7.18
C ALA A 20 2.14 12.94 6.51
N CYS A 21 2.40 11.76 5.96
CA CYS A 21 1.38 10.95 5.30
C CYS A 21 0.29 10.57 6.30
N ALA A 22 -0.95 10.88 5.97
CA ALA A 22 -2.10 10.58 6.82
C ALA A 22 -2.54 9.12 6.75
N LEU A 23 -2.04 8.39 5.79
CA LEU A 23 -2.39 6.98 5.62
C LEU A 23 -1.78 6.13 6.73
N THR A 24 -2.62 5.40 7.45
CA THR A 24 -2.16 4.52 8.51
C THR A 24 -1.97 3.10 7.97
N LYS A 25 -1.23 2.29 8.72
CA LYS A 25 -1.03 0.88 8.38
C LYS A 25 -2.37 0.14 8.31
N SER A 26 -3.24 0.40 9.28
CA SER A 26 -4.59 -0.20 9.30
C SER A 26 -5.41 0.25 8.10
N GLY A 27 -5.33 1.52 7.74
CA GLY A 27 -6.01 2.05 6.57
C GLY A 27 -5.53 1.40 5.29
N LEU A 28 -4.22 1.27 5.13
CA LEU A 28 -3.63 0.63 3.96
C LEU A 28 -4.09 -0.83 3.86
N ARG A 29 -4.07 -1.54 4.97
CA ARG A 29 -4.53 -2.93 5.00
C ARG A 29 -5.99 -3.06 4.62
N ARG A 30 -6.82 -2.14 5.10
CA ARG A 30 -8.25 -2.13 4.78
C ARG A 30 -8.47 -1.90 3.28
N LEU A 31 -7.75 -0.96 2.70
CA LEU A 31 -7.85 -0.66 1.27
C LEU A 31 -7.47 -1.87 0.42
N VAL A 32 -6.42 -2.57 0.83
CA VAL A 32 -5.98 -3.78 0.14
C VAL A 32 -7.00 -4.91 0.31
N SER A 33 -7.52 -5.10 1.53
CA SER A 33 -8.50 -6.15 1.81
C SER A 33 -9.81 -5.93 1.07
N SER A 34 -10.23 -4.68 0.91
CA SER A 34 -11.48 -4.37 0.23
C SER A 34 -11.37 -4.38 -1.28
N GLY A 35 -10.14 -4.52 -1.80
CA GLY A 35 -9.91 -4.56 -3.24
C GLY A 35 -9.79 -3.20 -3.90
N VAL A 36 -9.74 -2.13 -3.12
CA VAL A 36 -9.55 -0.78 -3.66
C VAL A 36 -8.16 -0.64 -4.27
N ILE A 37 -7.16 -1.19 -3.60
CA ILE A 37 -5.80 -1.25 -4.12
C ILE A 37 -5.52 -2.68 -4.57
N PRO A 38 -5.18 -2.89 -5.85
CA PRO A 38 -4.86 -4.24 -6.33
C PRO A 38 -3.68 -4.83 -5.57
N ALA A 39 -3.84 -6.07 -5.13
CA ALA A 39 -2.79 -6.76 -4.39
C ALA A 39 -2.89 -8.26 -4.64
N ALA A 40 -1.76 -8.94 -4.50
CA ALA A 40 -1.70 -10.39 -4.58
C ALA A 40 -1.62 -10.95 -3.16
N LYS A 41 -2.41 -11.97 -2.86
CA LYS A 41 -2.34 -12.64 -1.57
C LYS A 41 -1.49 -13.89 -1.72
N VAL A 42 -0.41 -13.96 -0.95
CA VAL A 42 0.49 -15.12 -0.94
C VAL A 42 0.54 -15.63 0.49
N GLY A 43 -0.02 -16.82 0.72
CA GLY A 43 -0.14 -17.35 2.07
C GLY A 43 -1.00 -16.43 2.93
N ASN A 44 -0.44 -15.94 4.02
CA ASN A 44 -1.14 -15.04 4.96
C ASN A 44 -0.79 -13.57 4.73
N LYS A 45 -0.04 -13.26 3.67
CA LYS A 45 0.43 -11.90 3.44
C LYS A 45 -0.11 -11.36 2.14
N PHE A 46 -0.40 -10.06 2.15
CA PHE A 46 -0.73 -9.32 0.93
C PHE A 46 0.53 -8.68 0.39
N LEU A 47 0.72 -8.79 -0.92
CA LEU A 47 1.81 -8.13 -1.62
C LEU A 47 1.20 -7.02 -2.46
N VAL A 48 1.64 -5.79 -2.23
CA VAL A 48 1.13 -4.63 -2.95
C VAL A 48 2.24 -4.00 -3.77
N SER A 49 1.86 -3.45 -4.92
CA SER A 49 2.77 -2.73 -5.77
C SER A 49 2.78 -1.26 -5.34
N ARG A 50 3.97 -0.68 -5.27
CA ARG A 50 4.11 0.73 -4.94
C ARG A 50 3.38 1.61 -5.95
N GLU A 51 3.46 1.22 -7.21
CA GLU A 51 2.79 1.92 -8.28
C GLU A 51 1.27 1.99 -8.07
N ALA A 52 0.67 0.88 -7.64
CA ALA A 52 -0.76 0.84 -7.37
C ALA A 52 -1.14 1.75 -6.21
N VAL A 53 -0.32 1.78 -5.16
CA VAL A 53 -0.55 2.64 -4.00
C VAL A 53 -0.42 4.11 -4.39
N GLU A 54 0.62 4.45 -5.13
CA GLU A 54 0.83 5.83 -5.57
C GLU A 54 -0.32 6.30 -6.46
N ARG A 55 -0.79 5.44 -7.35
CA ARG A 55 -1.91 5.77 -8.22
C ARG A 55 -3.18 6.03 -7.43
N TYR A 56 -3.42 5.23 -6.39
CA TYR A 56 -4.56 5.43 -5.51
C TYR A 56 -4.47 6.77 -4.79
N LEU A 57 -3.29 7.08 -4.25
CA LEU A 57 -3.10 8.33 -3.51
C LEU A 57 -3.26 9.55 -4.41
N GLU A 58 -2.79 9.48 -5.64
CA GLU A 58 -2.98 10.56 -6.60
C GLU A 58 -4.46 10.78 -6.92
N ALA A 59 -5.21 9.70 -7.06
CA ALA A 59 -6.64 9.79 -7.37
C ALA A 59 -7.46 10.29 -6.19
N ALA A 60 -6.96 10.10 -4.97
CA ALA A 60 -7.67 10.48 -3.75
C ALA A 60 -7.46 11.95 -3.36
N VAL A 61 -6.53 12.62 -3.97
CA VAL A 61 -6.20 14.02 -3.67
C VAL A 61 -7.11 14.98 -4.42
#